data_aab9e18a1beec8f9ee7cf1eaa7b471db
#
_entry.id   aab9e18a1beec8f9ee7cf1eaa7b471db
#
_cell.length_a   1.000
_cell.length_b   1.000
_cell.length_c   1.000
_cell.angle_alpha   90.00
_cell.angle_beta   90.00
_cell.angle_gamma   90.00
#
_symmetry.space_group_name_H-M   'P 1'
#
loop_
_entity.id
_entity.type
_entity.pdbx_description
1 polymer ?
#
loop_
_entity_poly.entity_id
_entity_poly.type
_entity_poly.pdbx_seq_one_letter_code
_entity_poly.pdbx_strand_id
1 'polypeptide(L)'
;VTYFLVVALFSNVSIALIASLLLAISPWHLQFSRSAYEANIAVFFNVLGILLLIKALKRRVLYVPAFLALGLSVWTYHSSRVFVPMIVVGFIIIYYRGVLQNKIFFAIGLFMFIAISTPLLLLSLSPEGLVRARGVSALGDVGPLNRIISWRQIDEASGLPLSNIYHNHRLADISIILKGYLAHYDPNFFFSEIVQGKFHAPGVGLMYLWELPVLLYGFHVAANMKGKSKYLLFLWFIIAPIASAPTRALPHPVRALDFLPTLQIFVSLGLFQIYKSLVRPLYRKILLGIVAFIIFFSTLFYLHQYYIHMPIDYASEWQYGHQQVVQTVRSMQDKFDKVIVSTSLDQPYIFFLYYLRYDPAKYLSFGGTKSGKFDEERNAFDIYEFHTFMNTGVPLNPRALYVGTPSEVLPGTARLANITYPSGETAYVISAEISKQNWNNAGNLPYLE
;
A
#
# COMPACT_ATOMS: atom_id res chain seq x y z
N VAL A 1 -10.45 8.65 17.26
CA VAL A 1 -10.45 7.31 17.86
C VAL A 1 -9.16 7.05 18.64
N THR A 2 -7.97 7.35 18.09
CA THR A 2 -6.66 7.15 18.72
C THR A 2 -6.55 7.79 20.12
N TYR A 3 -7.00 9.02 20.28
CA TYR A 3 -7.06 9.69 21.58
C TYR A 3 -7.79 8.84 22.65
N PHE A 4 -8.98 8.36 22.32
CA PHE A 4 -9.77 7.53 23.23
C PHE A 4 -9.14 6.17 23.51
N LEU A 5 -8.47 5.58 22.49
CA LEU A 5 -7.71 4.34 22.66
C LEU A 5 -6.57 4.51 23.67
N VAL A 6 -5.77 5.57 23.52
CA VAL A 6 -4.62 5.84 24.39
C VAL A 6 -5.07 6.17 25.82
N VAL A 7 -6.17 6.93 25.98
CA VAL A 7 -6.80 7.14 27.31
C VAL A 7 -7.25 5.81 27.91
N ALA A 8 -7.86 4.93 27.11
CA ALA A 8 -8.31 3.62 27.61
C ALA A 8 -7.15 2.69 27.99
N LEU A 9 -6.01 2.77 27.27
CA LEU A 9 -4.81 1.98 27.54
C LEU A 9 -4.02 2.45 28.76
N PHE A 10 -3.84 3.77 28.91
CA PHE A 10 -2.85 4.33 29.86
C PHE A 10 -3.44 5.31 30.88
N SER A 11 -4.73 5.65 30.76
CA SER A 11 -5.41 6.61 31.66
C SER A 11 -4.69 7.97 31.73
N ASN A 12 -4.04 8.40 30.63
CA ASN A 12 -3.25 9.62 30.56
C ASN A 12 -3.63 10.48 29.35
N VAL A 13 -4.20 11.65 29.64
CA VAL A 13 -4.66 12.60 28.62
C VAL A 13 -3.50 13.20 27.83
N SER A 14 -2.37 13.50 28.48
CA SER A 14 -1.23 14.12 27.79
C SER A 14 -0.62 13.17 26.76
N ILE A 15 -0.43 11.90 27.10
CA ILE A 15 0.05 10.89 26.16
C ILE A 15 -0.94 10.75 25.00
N ALA A 16 -2.24 10.75 25.29
CA ALA A 16 -3.29 10.63 24.28
C ALA A 16 -3.31 11.81 23.29
N LEU A 17 -3.15 13.03 23.79
CA LEU A 17 -3.06 14.22 22.95
C LEU A 17 -1.82 14.20 22.05
N ILE A 18 -0.65 13.86 22.62
CA ILE A 18 0.60 13.77 21.86
C ILE A 18 0.48 12.69 20.78
N ALA A 19 0.02 11.49 21.11
CA ALA A 19 -0.13 10.40 20.14
C ALA A 19 -1.10 10.76 19.00
N SER A 20 -2.20 11.44 19.33
CA SER A 20 -3.19 11.86 18.32
C SER A 20 -2.67 12.99 17.44
N LEU A 21 -1.91 13.93 18.00
CA LEU A 21 -1.24 14.98 17.23
C LEU A 21 -0.20 14.36 16.27
N LEU A 22 0.67 13.50 16.78
CA LEU A 22 1.69 12.82 15.97
C LEU A 22 1.07 12.00 14.83
N LEU A 23 -0.06 11.32 15.08
CA LEU A 23 -0.77 10.61 14.02
C LEU A 23 -1.36 11.58 12.99
N ALA A 24 -1.94 12.69 13.43
CA ALA A 24 -2.56 13.67 12.55
C ALA A 24 -1.55 14.34 11.59
N ILE A 25 -0.30 14.50 12.02
CA ILE A 25 0.79 15.09 11.22
C ILE A 25 1.74 14.05 10.63
N SER A 26 1.52 12.77 10.87
CA SER A 26 2.38 11.68 10.36
C SER A 26 2.39 11.68 8.83
N PRO A 27 3.56 11.73 8.17
CA PRO A 27 3.67 11.62 6.71
C PRO A 27 2.95 10.38 6.19
N TRP A 28 3.15 9.24 6.83
CA TRP A 28 2.51 7.97 6.45
C TRP A 28 0.97 8.07 6.48
N HIS A 29 0.41 8.56 7.60
CA HIS A 29 -1.04 8.69 7.74
C HIS A 29 -1.64 9.72 6.78
N LEU A 30 -0.99 10.89 6.61
CA LEU A 30 -1.44 11.94 5.70
C LEU A 30 -1.47 11.47 4.24
N GLN A 31 -0.40 10.82 3.79
CA GLN A 31 -0.29 10.26 2.44
C GLN A 31 -1.46 9.34 2.12
N PHE A 32 -1.75 8.38 2.99
CA PHE A 32 -2.79 7.38 2.77
C PHE A 32 -4.21 7.88 3.04
N SER A 33 -4.36 8.93 3.85
CA SER A 33 -5.67 9.58 4.06
C SER A 33 -6.11 10.37 2.82
N ARG A 34 -5.17 11.05 2.15
CA ARG A 34 -5.48 11.88 0.98
C ARG A 34 -5.67 11.06 -0.29
N SER A 35 -4.91 10.01 -0.46
CA SER A 35 -4.97 9.12 -1.64
C SER A 35 -6.14 8.15 -1.60
N ALA A 36 -7.04 8.29 -0.61
CA ALA A 36 -8.25 7.48 -0.43
C ALA A 36 -7.99 5.95 -0.43
N TYR A 37 -6.84 5.52 0.10
CA TYR A 37 -6.56 4.09 0.23
C TYR A 37 -7.53 3.44 1.21
N GLU A 38 -8.19 2.38 0.79
CA GLU A 38 -9.09 1.57 1.63
C GLU A 38 -8.38 0.99 2.87
N ALA A 39 -7.07 0.77 2.79
CA ALA A 39 -6.25 0.34 3.93
C ALA A 39 -6.34 1.31 5.12
N ASN A 40 -6.41 2.63 4.87
CA ASN A 40 -6.53 3.62 5.94
C ASN A 40 -7.90 3.57 6.64
N ILE A 41 -8.96 3.28 5.88
CA ILE A 41 -10.30 3.05 6.45
C ILE A 41 -10.31 1.78 7.31
N ALA A 42 -9.61 0.72 6.86
CA ALA A 42 -9.48 -0.52 7.64
C ALA A 42 -8.75 -0.27 8.97
N VAL A 43 -7.66 0.52 8.97
CA VAL A 43 -6.96 0.92 10.21
C VAL A 43 -7.89 1.69 11.16
N PHE A 44 -8.73 2.59 10.66
CA PHE A 44 -9.74 3.26 11.49
C PHE A 44 -10.64 2.25 12.21
N PHE A 45 -11.18 1.25 11.48
CA PHE A 45 -12.03 0.23 12.06
C PHE A 45 -11.27 -0.71 13.02
N ASN A 46 -9.99 -1.02 12.74
CA ASN A 46 -9.13 -1.79 13.64
C ASN A 46 -8.93 -1.04 14.97
N VAL A 47 -8.55 0.25 14.90
CA VAL A 47 -8.36 1.09 16.10
C VAL A 47 -9.66 1.24 16.89
N LEU A 48 -10.81 1.43 16.20
CA LEU A 48 -12.13 1.50 16.83
C LEU A 48 -12.51 0.19 17.50
N GLY A 49 -12.34 -0.93 16.80
CA GLY A 49 -12.65 -2.25 17.33
C GLY A 49 -11.84 -2.59 18.57
N ILE A 50 -10.52 -2.33 18.56
CA ILE A 50 -9.64 -2.55 19.70
C ILE A 50 -9.99 -1.62 20.88
N LEU A 51 -10.30 -0.36 20.62
CA LEU A 51 -10.81 0.57 21.65
C LEU A 51 -12.06 0.02 22.32
N LEU A 52 -13.02 -0.44 21.52
CA LEU A 52 -14.28 -0.99 22.01
C LEU A 52 -14.06 -2.30 22.77
N LEU A 53 -13.16 -3.19 22.34
CA LEU A 53 -12.77 -4.41 23.07
C LEU A 53 -12.22 -4.07 24.46
N ILE A 54 -11.34 -3.07 24.56
CA ILE A 54 -10.78 -2.63 25.85
C ILE A 54 -11.89 -2.08 26.78
N LYS A 55 -12.77 -1.24 26.22
CA LYS A 55 -13.92 -0.68 26.98
C LYS A 55 -14.94 -1.77 27.34
N ALA A 56 -15.07 -2.81 26.54
CA ALA A 56 -15.96 -3.93 26.78
C ALA A 56 -15.61 -4.75 28.04
N LEU A 57 -14.35 -4.72 28.48
CA LEU A 57 -13.93 -5.32 29.77
C LEU A 57 -14.69 -4.73 30.96
N LYS A 58 -15.13 -3.46 30.86
CA LYS A 58 -15.94 -2.77 31.89
C LYS A 58 -17.41 -2.66 31.50
N ARG A 59 -17.74 -2.60 30.22
CA ARG A 59 -19.09 -2.41 29.65
C ARG A 59 -19.36 -3.50 28.62
N ARG A 60 -19.77 -4.67 29.09
CA ARG A 60 -19.90 -5.92 28.29
C ARG A 60 -20.63 -5.78 26.96
N VAL A 61 -21.65 -4.92 26.87
CA VAL A 61 -22.42 -4.68 25.61
C VAL A 61 -21.54 -4.17 24.48
N LEU A 62 -20.40 -3.57 24.77
CA LEU A 62 -19.47 -3.03 23.77
C LEU A 62 -18.71 -4.12 22.98
N TYR A 63 -18.77 -5.40 23.40
CA TYR A 63 -18.20 -6.48 22.58
C TYR A 63 -18.89 -6.59 21.22
N VAL A 64 -20.22 -6.39 21.17
CA VAL A 64 -20.96 -6.45 19.90
C VAL A 64 -20.48 -5.39 18.89
N PRO A 65 -20.53 -4.07 19.17
CA PRO A 65 -20.01 -3.07 18.23
C PRO A 65 -18.49 -3.18 18.01
N ALA A 66 -17.71 -3.74 18.95
CA ALA A 66 -16.29 -4.00 18.73
C ALA A 66 -16.06 -5.00 17.60
N PHE A 67 -16.74 -6.14 17.65
CA PHE A 67 -16.65 -7.17 16.62
C PHE A 67 -17.27 -6.76 15.30
N LEU A 68 -18.32 -5.92 15.30
CA LEU A 68 -18.84 -5.31 14.08
C LEU A 68 -17.80 -4.40 13.41
N ALA A 69 -17.12 -3.54 14.18
CA ALA A 69 -16.04 -2.70 13.64
C ALA A 69 -14.90 -3.54 13.06
N LEU A 70 -14.45 -4.58 13.77
CA LEU A 70 -13.42 -5.50 13.27
C LEU A 70 -13.88 -6.26 12.01
N GLY A 71 -15.16 -6.66 11.95
CA GLY A 71 -15.76 -7.27 10.75
C GLY A 71 -15.73 -6.33 9.55
N LEU A 72 -16.10 -5.05 9.73
CA LEU A 72 -16.00 -4.03 8.68
C LEU A 72 -14.57 -3.84 8.21
N SER A 73 -13.57 -3.87 9.12
CA SER A 73 -12.17 -3.81 8.72
C SER A 73 -11.76 -4.95 7.79
N VAL A 74 -12.16 -6.17 8.10
CA VAL A 74 -11.86 -7.38 7.28
C VAL A 74 -12.46 -7.28 5.87
N TRP A 75 -13.63 -6.64 5.73
CA TRP A 75 -14.24 -6.36 4.43
C TRP A 75 -13.54 -5.23 3.68
N THR A 76 -13.00 -4.25 4.42
CA THR A 76 -12.40 -3.05 3.83
C THR A 76 -11.04 -3.36 3.19
N TYR A 77 -10.15 -4.11 3.87
CA TYR A 77 -8.80 -4.34 3.33
C TYR A 77 -8.23 -5.72 3.67
N HIS A 78 -7.42 -6.25 2.75
CA HIS A 78 -6.92 -7.62 2.82
C HIS A 78 -6.00 -7.89 4.01
N SER A 79 -5.14 -6.94 4.45
CA SER A 79 -4.25 -7.15 5.60
C SER A 79 -5.03 -7.42 6.88
N SER A 80 -6.21 -6.80 7.04
CA SER A 80 -7.07 -7.00 8.19
C SER A 80 -7.59 -8.42 8.32
N ARG A 81 -7.66 -9.21 7.23
CA ARG A 81 -8.04 -10.63 7.26
C ARG A 81 -7.06 -11.49 8.05
N VAL A 82 -5.80 -11.04 8.15
CA VAL A 82 -4.75 -11.69 8.95
C VAL A 82 -4.59 -10.99 10.30
N PHE A 83 -4.53 -9.66 10.28
CA PHE A 83 -4.31 -8.85 11.48
C PHE A 83 -5.42 -9.03 12.53
N VAL A 84 -6.70 -8.94 12.11
CA VAL A 84 -7.83 -8.97 13.06
C VAL A 84 -7.93 -10.30 13.83
N PRO A 85 -7.89 -11.50 13.23
CA PRO A 85 -7.88 -12.73 13.99
C PRO A 85 -6.72 -12.80 14.99
N MET A 86 -5.52 -12.38 14.61
CA MET A 86 -4.34 -12.42 15.46
C MET A 86 -4.45 -11.47 16.66
N ILE A 87 -4.92 -10.23 16.45
CA ILE A 87 -5.10 -9.27 17.54
C ILE A 87 -6.23 -9.71 18.50
N VAL A 88 -7.29 -10.33 17.97
CA VAL A 88 -8.39 -10.87 18.79
C VAL A 88 -7.89 -12.03 19.67
N VAL A 89 -7.14 -12.98 19.08
CA VAL A 89 -6.54 -14.09 19.84
C VAL A 89 -5.61 -13.54 20.93
N GLY A 90 -4.75 -12.59 20.57
CA GLY A 90 -3.87 -11.95 21.55
C GLY A 90 -4.62 -11.18 22.64
N PHE A 91 -5.71 -10.49 22.28
CA PHE A 91 -6.59 -9.85 23.27
C PHE A 91 -7.19 -10.85 24.24
N ILE A 92 -7.67 -12.01 23.75
CA ILE A 92 -8.19 -13.09 24.60
C ILE A 92 -7.11 -13.56 25.57
N ILE A 93 -5.90 -13.84 25.10
CA ILE A 93 -4.79 -14.32 25.93
C ILE A 93 -4.43 -13.29 27.01
N ILE A 94 -4.28 -12.02 26.63
CA ILE A 94 -3.88 -10.96 27.55
C ILE A 94 -4.96 -10.65 28.59
N TYR A 95 -6.23 -10.64 28.18
CA TYR A 95 -7.36 -10.23 29.03
C TYR A 95 -8.32 -11.37 29.37
N TYR A 96 -7.86 -12.65 29.32
CA TYR A 96 -8.69 -13.85 29.44
C TYR A 96 -9.68 -13.81 30.61
N ARG A 97 -9.26 -13.31 31.81
CA ARG A 97 -10.15 -13.21 32.99
C ARG A 97 -11.33 -12.27 32.72
N GLY A 98 -11.09 -11.12 32.11
CA GLY A 98 -12.14 -10.15 31.78
C GLY A 98 -13.07 -10.65 30.67
N VAL A 99 -12.53 -11.42 29.71
CA VAL A 99 -13.34 -12.08 28.66
C VAL A 99 -14.23 -13.15 29.27
N LEU A 100 -13.71 -14.00 30.15
CA LEU A 100 -14.49 -15.04 30.83
C LEU A 100 -15.62 -14.50 31.70
N GLN A 101 -15.40 -13.37 32.39
CA GLN A 101 -16.44 -12.68 33.16
C GLN A 101 -17.60 -12.20 32.29
N ASN A 102 -17.36 -11.92 31.02
CA ASN A 102 -18.32 -11.35 30.07
C ASN A 102 -18.58 -12.26 28.87
N LYS A 103 -18.36 -13.58 29.03
CA LYS A 103 -18.33 -14.61 27.96
C LYS A 103 -19.52 -14.58 27.02
N ILE A 104 -20.72 -14.29 27.50
CA ILE A 104 -21.95 -14.30 26.68
C ILE A 104 -21.89 -13.17 25.63
N PHE A 105 -21.66 -11.92 26.04
CA PHE A 105 -21.59 -10.80 25.10
C PHE A 105 -20.37 -10.90 24.18
N PHE A 106 -19.26 -11.47 24.68
CA PHE A 106 -18.10 -11.77 23.87
C PHE A 106 -18.46 -12.81 22.78
N ALA A 107 -19.13 -13.91 23.16
CA ALA A 107 -19.55 -14.95 22.24
C ALA A 107 -20.54 -14.43 21.18
N ILE A 108 -21.51 -13.59 21.58
CA ILE A 108 -22.44 -12.95 20.64
C ILE A 108 -21.67 -12.10 19.61
N GLY A 109 -20.77 -11.24 20.09
CA GLY A 109 -19.97 -10.39 19.21
C GLY A 109 -19.08 -11.22 18.27
N LEU A 110 -18.40 -12.24 18.81
CA LEU A 110 -17.56 -13.14 18.00
C LEU A 110 -18.38 -13.91 16.96
N PHE A 111 -19.56 -14.40 17.33
CA PHE A 111 -20.47 -15.04 16.39
C PHE A 111 -20.87 -14.11 15.25
N MET A 112 -21.23 -12.85 15.56
CA MET A 112 -21.53 -11.85 14.55
C MET A 112 -20.32 -11.56 13.64
N PHE A 113 -19.13 -11.47 14.21
CA PHE A 113 -17.88 -11.30 13.44
C PHE A 113 -17.69 -12.46 12.45
N ILE A 114 -17.83 -13.69 12.94
CA ILE A 114 -17.70 -14.89 12.10
C ILE A 114 -18.78 -14.88 11.00
N ALA A 115 -20.05 -14.63 11.35
CA ALA A 115 -21.16 -14.59 10.38
C ALA A 115 -20.93 -13.55 9.27
N ILE A 116 -20.46 -12.34 9.63
CA ILE A 116 -20.16 -11.28 8.66
C ILE A 116 -18.93 -11.62 7.81
N SER A 117 -17.93 -12.29 8.38
CA SER A 117 -16.66 -12.60 7.68
C SER A 117 -16.73 -13.86 6.84
N THR A 118 -17.68 -14.78 7.11
CA THR A 118 -17.82 -16.06 6.41
C THR A 118 -17.99 -15.92 4.89
N PRO A 119 -18.87 -15.06 4.35
CA PRO A 119 -19.01 -14.93 2.89
C PRO A 119 -17.71 -14.49 2.23
N LEU A 120 -16.94 -13.58 2.89
CA LEU A 120 -15.67 -13.12 2.40
C LEU A 120 -14.60 -14.20 2.46
N LEU A 121 -14.60 -15.03 3.50
CA LEU A 121 -13.69 -16.18 3.60
C LEU A 121 -13.95 -17.17 2.48
N LEU A 122 -15.22 -17.52 2.23
CA LEU A 122 -15.61 -18.41 1.13
C LEU A 122 -15.17 -17.85 -0.23
N LEU A 123 -15.41 -16.56 -0.47
CA LEU A 123 -14.95 -15.88 -1.69
C LEU A 123 -13.42 -15.88 -1.79
N SER A 124 -12.70 -15.72 -0.68
CA SER A 124 -11.23 -15.72 -0.68
C SER A 124 -10.65 -17.10 -1.00
N LEU A 125 -11.39 -18.17 -0.77
CA LEU A 125 -11.02 -19.54 -1.09
C LEU A 125 -11.52 -19.99 -2.49
N SER A 126 -12.32 -19.16 -3.17
CA SER A 126 -12.75 -19.43 -4.55
C SER A 126 -11.59 -19.31 -5.54
N PRO A 127 -11.69 -19.91 -6.74
CA PRO A 127 -10.65 -19.76 -7.77
C PRO A 127 -10.29 -18.31 -8.07
N GLU A 128 -11.27 -17.40 -8.11
CA GLU A 128 -11.09 -15.97 -8.38
C GLU A 128 -10.35 -15.27 -7.24
N GLY A 129 -10.68 -15.58 -5.98
CA GLY A 129 -9.99 -15.05 -4.79
C GLY A 129 -8.54 -15.53 -4.72
N LEU A 130 -8.28 -16.79 -5.08
CA LEU A 130 -6.94 -17.37 -5.10
C LEU A 130 -6.05 -16.78 -6.22
N VAL A 131 -6.61 -16.39 -7.37
CA VAL A 131 -5.85 -15.72 -8.44
C VAL A 131 -5.17 -14.46 -7.91
N ARG A 132 -5.91 -13.63 -7.17
CA ARG A 132 -5.34 -12.40 -6.58
C ARG A 132 -4.27 -12.70 -5.52
N ALA A 133 -4.52 -13.69 -4.67
CA ALA A 133 -3.56 -14.11 -3.65
C ALA A 133 -2.24 -14.61 -4.28
N ARG A 134 -2.33 -15.42 -5.34
CA ARG A 134 -1.16 -15.89 -6.11
C ARG A 134 -0.43 -14.75 -6.81
N GLY A 135 -1.15 -13.79 -7.38
CA GLY A 135 -0.57 -12.64 -8.09
C GLY A 135 0.29 -11.73 -7.19
N VAL A 136 -0.04 -11.60 -5.90
CA VAL A 136 0.73 -10.79 -4.94
C VAL A 136 1.71 -11.61 -4.09
N SER A 137 1.64 -12.94 -4.11
CA SER A 137 2.48 -13.83 -3.31
C SER A 137 3.92 -13.85 -3.82
N ALA A 138 4.90 -13.72 -2.93
CA ALA A 138 6.31 -13.93 -3.22
C ALA A 138 6.67 -15.42 -3.36
N LEU A 139 5.84 -16.32 -2.81
CA LEU A 139 6.05 -17.78 -2.85
C LEU A 139 5.79 -18.38 -4.23
N GLY A 140 5.12 -17.67 -5.12
CA GLY A 140 4.91 -18.06 -6.52
C GLY A 140 6.00 -17.61 -7.48
N ASP A 141 7.08 -16.99 -6.98
CA ASP A 141 8.19 -16.55 -7.81
C ASP A 141 9.14 -17.71 -8.12
N VAL A 142 9.31 -17.99 -9.41
CA VAL A 142 10.18 -19.09 -9.88
C VAL A 142 11.67 -18.78 -9.73
N GLY A 143 12.06 -17.52 -9.59
CA GLY A 143 13.47 -17.13 -9.47
C GLY A 143 14.17 -17.73 -8.25
N PRO A 144 13.65 -17.57 -7.03
CA PRO A 144 14.21 -18.20 -5.84
C PRO A 144 14.21 -19.74 -5.92
N LEU A 145 13.15 -20.32 -6.49
CA LEU A 145 13.04 -21.77 -6.67
C LEU A 145 14.13 -22.29 -7.61
N ASN A 146 14.33 -21.67 -8.77
CA ASN A 146 15.36 -22.04 -9.73
C ASN A 146 16.77 -21.95 -9.11
N ARG A 147 17.01 -20.93 -8.27
CA ARG A 147 18.28 -20.79 -7.55
C ARG A 147 18.54 -21.94 -6.58
N ILE A 148 17.52 -22.38 -5.85
CA ILE A 148 17.61 -23.51 -4.93
C ILE A 148 17.91 -24.80 -5.69
N ILE A 149 17.24 -25.02 -6.82
CA ILE A 149 17.48 -26.17 -7.68
C ILE A 149 18.94 -26.17 -8.19
N SER A 150 19.45 -25.01 -8.65
CA SER A 150 20.83 -24.86 -9.10
C SER A 150 21.83 -25.16 -7.98
N TRP A 151 21.62 -24.61 -6.78
CA TRP A 151 22.52 -24.87 -5.64
C TRP A 151 22.52 -26.34 -5.24
N ARG A 152 21.36 -26.98 -5.22
CA ARG A 152 21.26 -28.41 -4.96
C ARG A 152 22.04 -29.25 -5.98
N GLN A 153 21.93 -28.92 -7.28
CA GLN A 153 22.67 -29.59 -8.33
C GLN A 153 24.19 -29.43 -8.16
N ILE A 154 24.66 -28.24 -7.75
CA ILE A 154 26.07 -27.98 -7.47
C ILE A 154 26.55 -28.80 -6.28
N ASP A 155 25.78 -28.85 -5.19
CA ASP A 155 26.13 -29.65 -4.01
C ASP A 155 26.17 -31.13 -4.31
N GLU A 156 25.22 -31.67 -5.06
CA GLU A 156 25.17 -33.06 -5.49
C GLU A 156 26.36 -33.39 -6.38
N ALA A 157 26.73 -32.54 -7.32
CA ALA A 157 27.91 -32.69 -8.18
C ALA A 157 29.25 -32.63 -7.40
N SER A 158 29.24 -31.87 -6.28
CA SER A 158 30.40 -31.74 -5.39
C SER A 158 30.47 -32.83 -4.32
N GLY A 159 29.55 -33.80 -4.33
CA GLY A 159 29.49 -34.89 -3.35
C GLY A 159 29.19 -34.44 -1.92
N LEU A 160 28.60 -33.25 -1.74
CA LEU A 160 28.25 -32.69 -0.42
C LEU A 160 27.02 -33.41 0.14
N PRO A 161 27.11 -33.98 1.37
CA PRO A 161 25.96 -34.59 2.02
C PRO A 161 24.94 -33.55 2.44
N LEU A 162 23.68 -33.96 2.56
CA LEU A 162 22.58 -33.13 3.10
C LEU A 162 22.09 -31.96 2.20
N SER A 163 22.46 -31.95 0.91
CA SER A 163 21.99 -30.95 -0.07
C SER A 163 20.46 -30.78 -0.04
N ASN A 164 19.71 -31.86 0.11
CA ASN A 164 18.24 -31.87 0.22
C ASN A 164 17.70 -31.19 1.49
N ILE A 165 18.51 -31.09 2.54
CA ILE A 165 18.13 -30.41 3.78
C ILE A 165 18.39 -28.90 3.62
N TYR A 166 19.62 -28.53 3.21
CA TYR A 166 20.01 -27.13 3.06
C TYR A 166 19.25 -26.41 1.94
N HIS A 167 19.03 -27.09 0.82
CA HIS A 167 18.31 -26.55 -0.34
C HIS A 167 16.90 -27.13 -0.45
N ASN A 168 16.18 -27.10 0.70
CA ASN A 168 14.80 -27.52 0.77
C ASN A 168 13.86 -26.37 0.39
N HIS A 169 12.90 -26.62 -0.50
CA HIS A 169 11.88 -25.66 -0.92
C HIS A 169 11.13 -25.03 0.26
N ARG A 170 10.74 -25.81 1.28
CA ARG A 170 10.02 -25.28 2.45
C ARG A 170 10.86 -24.33 3.29
N LEU A 171 12.15 -24.62 3.45
CA LEU A 171 13.08 -23.73 4.16
C LEU A 171 13.28 -22.41 3.39
N ALA A 172 13.28 -22.48 2.07
CA ALA A 172 13.33 -21.30 1.23
C ALA A 172 12.07 -20.42 1.40
N ASP A 173 10.88 -21.02 1.37
CA ASP A 173 9.63 -20.30 1.58
C ASP A 173 9.61 -19.61 2.95
N ILE A 174 10.01 -20.33 4.01
CA ILE A 174 10.15 -19.76 5.36
C ILE A 174 11.16 -18.61 5.36
N SER A 175 12.31 -18.76 4.68
CA SER A 175 13.32 -17.70 4.58
C SER A 175 12.78 -16.46 3.85
N ILE A 176 12.00 -16.63 2.77
CA ILE A 176 11.35 -15.52 2.03
C ILE A 176 10.40 -14.78 2.95
N ILE A 177 9.51 -15.50 3.64
CA ILE A 177 8.55 -14.90 4.58
C ILE A 177 9.28 -14.17 5.71
N LEU A 178 10.29 -14.80 6.32
CA LEU A 178 11.03 -14.21 7.43
C LEU A 178 11.80 -12.94 7.02
N LYS A 179 12.47 -12.99 5.85
CA LYS A 179 13.14 -11.80 5.28
C LYS A 179 12.13 -10.69 5.00
N GLY A 180 10.98 -11.03 4.41
CA GLY A 180 9.91 -10.09 4.16
C GLY A 180 9.34 -9.49 5.45
N TYR A 181 9.19 -10.28 6.50
CA TYR A 181 8.76 -9.82 7.82
C TYR A 181 9.79 -8.86 8.44
N LEU A 182 11.06 -9.25 8.47
CA LEU A 182 12.13 -8.44 9.08
C LEU A 182 12.40 -7.15 8.30
N ALA A 183 12.21 -7.13 6.98
CA ALA A 183 12.35 -5.93 6.17
C ALA A 183 11.43 -4.79 6.61
N HIS A 184 10.28 -5.09 7.22
CA HIS A 184 9.38 -4.07 7.74
C HIS A 184 9.84 -3.44 9.07
N TYR A 185 10.88 -3.97 9.69
CA TYR A 185 11.51 -3.40 10.90
C TYR A 185 12.84 -2.71 10.60
N ASP A 186 13.27 -2.69 9.33
CA ASP A 186 14.42 -1.90 8.92
C ASP A 186 14.11 -0.42 9.17
N PRO A 187 14.97 0.32 9.90
CA PRO A 187 14.80 1.77 10.08
C PRO A 187 14.65 2.53 8.77
N ASN A 188 15.31 2.09 7.70
CA ASN A 188 15.17 2.71 6.39
C ASN A 188 13.73 2.66 5.86
N PHE A 189 12.96 1.64 6.18
CA PHE A 189 11.55 1.57 5.80
C PHE A 189 10.73 2.73 6.35
N PHE A 190 11.03 3.17 7.55
CA PHE A 190 10.27 4.24 8.22
C PHE A 190 10.85 5.64 7.93
N PHE A 191 12.17 5.77 7.82
CA PHE A 191 12.85 7.06 7.91
C PHE A 191 13.58 7.46 6.62
N SER A 192 13.56 6.64 5.56
CA SER A 192 14.16 6.95 4.27
C SER A 192 13.18 6.74 3.11
N GLU A 193 13.62 7.06 1.89
CA GLU A 193 12.84 6.99 0.65
C GLU A 193 13.01 5.64 -0.08
N ILE A 194 13.12 4.55 0.66
CA ILE A 194 13.37 3.23 0.04
C ILE A 194 12.11 2.62 -0.63
N VAL A 195 10.94 3.15 -0.34
CA VAL A 195 9.68 2.72 -0.95
C VAL A 195 9.36 3.53 -2.20
N GLN A 196 8.41 3.06 -3.03
CA GLN A 196 8.00 3.78 -4.24
C GLN A 196 7.48 5.19 -3.90
N GLY A 197 7.79 6.18 -4.74
CA GLY A 197 7.48 7.59 -4.51
C GLY A 197 5.99 7.91 -4.32
N LYS A 198 5.08 7.08 -4.83
CA LYS A 198 3.64 7.24 -4.53
C LYS A 198 3.25 7.00 -3.07
N PHE A 199 4.15 6.49 -2.23
CA PHE A 199 3.87 6.18 -0.83
C PHE A 199 4.47 7.17 0.17
N HIS A 200 5.28 8.13 -0.29
CA HIS A 200 5.88 9.19 0.53
C HIS A 200 6.07 10.47 -0.28
N ALA A 201 6.31 11.59 0.39
CA ALA A 201 6.73 12.81 -0.28
C ALA A 201 8.25 12.81 -0.50
N PRO A 202 8.79 13.47 -1.55
CA PRO A 202 10.23 13.57 -1.79
C PRO A 202 10.97 14.12 -0.57
N GLY A 203 12.11 13.51 -0.23
CA GLY A 203 12.92 13.92 0.92
C GLY A 203 12.35 13.58 2.30
N VAL A 204 11.20 12.87 2.38
CA VAL A 204 10.54 12.52 3.65
C VAL A 204 10.16 11.06 3.66
N GLY A 205 10.59 10.31 4.69
CA GLY A 205 10.17 8.92 4.92
C GLY A 205 8.71 8.82 5.40
N LEU A 206 8.30 7.62 5.78
CA LEU A 206 6.97 7.36 6.37
C LEU A 206 6.82 8.00 7.76
N MET A 207 7.94 8.25 8.45
CA MET A 207 8.04 8.96 9.72
C MET A 207 9.09 10.05 9.62
N TYR A 208 9.00 11.07 10.49
CA TYR A 208 10.04 12.09 10.58
C TYR A 208 11.30 11.54 11.25
N LEU A 209 12.48 11.85 10.72
CA LEU A 209 13.75 11.32 11.23
C LEU A 209 13.98 11.61 12.73
N TRP A 210 13.52 12.76 13.24
CA TRP A 210 13.64 13.12 14.65
C TRP A 210 12.84 12.20 15.58
N GLU A 211 11.84 11.47 15.05
CA GLU A 211 11.06 10.52 15.83
C GLU A 211 11.87 9.27 16.20
N LEU A 212 12.92 8.91 15.44
CA LEU A 212 13.69 7.68 15.66
C LEU A 212 14.26 7.56 17.07
N PRO A 213 15.08 8.50 17.61
CA PRO A 213 15.63 8.38 18.97
C PRO A 213 14.52 8.35 20.03
N VAL A 214 13.44 9.11 19.81
CA VAL A 214 12.31 9.15 20.74
C VAL A 214 11.51 7.84 20.71
N LEU A 215 11.34 7.24 19.52
CA LEU A 215 10.70 5.93 19.32
C LEU A 215 11.46 4.83 20.09
N LEU A 216 12.77 4.77 19.93
CA LEU A 216 13.62 3.80 20.65
C LEU A 216 13.51 3.97 22.18
N TYR A 217 13.52 5.21 22.66
CA TYR A 217 13.28 5.48 24.07
C TYR A 217 11.84 5.13 24.48
N GLY A 218 10.87 5.37 23.62
CA GLY A 218 9.47 5.00 23.83
C GLY A 218 9.25 3.49 23.98
N PHE A 219 9.96 2.67 23.19
CA PHE A 219 9.97 1.21 23.39
C PHE A 219 10.50 0.83 24.77
N HIS A 220 11.61 1.44 25.21
CA HIS A 220 12.16 1.21 26.55
C HIS A 220 11.16 1.59 27.65
N VAL A 221 10.52 2.77 27.54
CA VAL A 221 9.49 3.22 28.48
C VAL A 221 8.32 2.25 28.52
N ALA A 222 7.78 1.87 27.35
CA ALA A 222 6.66 0.93 27.26
C ALA A 222 6.99 -0.44 27.88
N ALA A 223 8.18 -0.97 27.63
CA ALA A 223 8.63 -2.26 28.18
C ALA A 223 8.65 -2.26 29.72
N ASN A 224 9.01 -1.12 30.33
CA ASN A 224 9.09 -0.97 31.79
C ASN A 224 7.76 -0.53 32.44
N MET A 225 6.71 -0.26 31.67
CA MET A 225 5.40 0.09 32.21
C MET A 225 4.76 -1.09 32.94
N LYS A 226 3.97 -0.78 33.99
CA LYS A 226 3.13 -1.76 34.68
C LYS A 226 1.79 -1.92 33.95
N GLY A 227 1.20 -3.10 33.98
CA GLY A 227 -0.12 -3.36 33.42
C GLY A 227 -0.10 -4.14 32.10
N LYS A 228 -1.30 -4.52 31.67
CA LYS A 228 -1.49 -5.39 30.50
C LYS A 228 -1.46 -4.65 29.16
N SER A 229 -1.68 -3.34 29.19
CA SER A 229 -1.74 -2.51 27.97
C SER A 229 -0.45 -2.55 27.15
N LYS A 230 0.72 -2.69 27.81
CA LYS A 230 1.99 -2.84 27.12
C LYS A 230 2.04 -4.11 26.25
N TYR A 231 1.52 -5.23 26.75
CA TYR A 231 1.53 -6.49 26.00
C TYR A 231 0.65 -6.39 24.74
N LEU A 232 -0.49 -5.72 24.85
CA LEU A 232 -1.34 -5.48 23.68
C LEU A 232 -0.66 -4.55 22.65
N LEU A 233 0.01 -3.49 23.13
CA LEU A 233 0.73 -2.55 22.26
C LEU A 233 1.90 -3.24 21.53
N PHE A 234 2.73 -4.02 22.23
CA PHE A 234 3.82 -4.77 21.60
C PHE A 234 3.30 -5.88 20.68
N LEU A 235 2.26 -6.60 21.08
CA LEU A 235 1.63 -7.59 20.22
C LEU A 235 1.16 -6.96 18.91
N TRP A 236 0.45 -5.82 19.00
CA TRP A 236 -0.01 -5.10 17.81
C TRP A 236 1.15 -4.74 16.91
N PHE A 237 2.20 -4.14 17.45
CA PHE A 237 3.40 -3.79 16.70
C PHE A 237 4.04 -5.00 16.01
N ILE A 238 4.12 -6.13 16.69
CA ILE A 238 4.72 -7.36 16.16
C ILE A 238 3.87 -7.98 15.04
N ILE A 239 2.55 -8.01 15.17
CA ILE A 239 1.69 -8.65 14.17
C ILE A 239 1.38 -7.76 12.96
N ALA A 240 1.60 -6.45 13.05
CA ALA A 240 1.24 -5.49 12.00
C ALA A 240 1.77 -5.86 10.60
N PRO A 241 3.03 -6.28 10.39
CA PRO A 241 3.54 -6.59 9.06
C PRO A 241 3.33 -8.05 8.63
N ILE A 242 2.72 -8.92 9.47
CA ILE A 242 2.60 -10.35 9.14
C ILE A 242 1.83 -10.58 7.84
N ALA A 243 0.76 -9.82 7.61
CA ALA A 243 -0.03 -9.91 6.38
C ALA A 243 0.78 -9.53 5.12
N SER A 244 1.75 -8.64 5.27
CA SER A 244 2.63 -8.17 4.19
C SER A 244 3.78 -9.14 3.91
N ALA A 245 4.29 -9.83 4.92
CA ALA A 245 5.51 -10.63 4.87
C ALA A 245 5.61 -11.65 3.71
N PRO A 246 4.55 -12.41 3.33
CA PRO A 246 4.62 -13.37 2.24
C PRO A 246 4.38 -12.77 0.85
N THR A 247 4.38 -11.43 0.71
CA THR A 247 4.03 -10.76 -0.55
C THR A 247 5.25 -10.22 -1.29
N ARG A 248 5.06 -9.83 -2.56
CA ARG A 248 6.09 -9.17 -3.39
C ARG A 248 6.22 -7.68 -3.05
N ALA A 249 7.30 -7.05 -3.54
CA ALA A 249 7.59 -5.62 -3.36
C ALA A 249 7.65 -5.22 -1.87
N LEU A 250 8.57 -5.81 -1.13
CA LEU A 250 8.76 -5.61 0.31
C LEU A 250 9.94 -4.67 0.61
N PRO A 251 9.86 -3.90 1.70
CA PRO A 251 8.70 -3.71 2.58
C PRO A 251 7.59 -2.88 1.93
N HIS A 252 6.32 -3.09 2.30
CA HIS A 252 5.18 -2.49 1.60
C HIS A 252 4.31 -1.62 2.52
N PRO A 253 4.28 -0.28 2.34
CA PRO A 253 3.64 0.65 3.28
C PRO A 253 2.13 0.46 3.42
N VAL A 254 1.42 0.15 2.32
CA VAL A 254 -0.04 -0.04 2.36
C VAL A 254 -0.41 -1.28 3.16
N ARG A 255 0.31 -2.39 2.93
CA ARG A 255 0.00 -3.69 3.55
C ARG A 255 0.42 -3.75 5.02
N ALA A 256 1.36 -2.90 5.44
CA ALA A 256 1.84 -2.77 6.81
C ALA A 256 1.26 -1.55 7.54
N LEU A 257 0.20 -0.91 6.99
CA LEU A 257 -0.39 0.29 7.57
C LEU A 257 -0.96 0.04 8.98
N ASP A 258 -1.23 -1.21 9.33
CA ASP A 258 -1.63 -1.62 10.67
C ASP A 258 -0.57 -1.35 11.77
N PHE A 259 0.66 -0.91 11.43
CA PHE A 259 1.58 -0.31 12.41
C PHE A 259 0.99 0.93 13.07
N LEU A 260 0.15 1.67 12.36
CA LEU A 260 -0.51 2.85 12.92
C LEU A 260 -1.67 2.43 13.85
N PRO A 261 -1.84 3.09 15.01
CA PRO A 261 -1.07 4.22 15.54
C PRO A 261 0.04 3.80 16.55
N THR A 262 0.50 2.53 16.56
CA THR A 262 1.41 2.04 17.62
C THR A 262 2.72 2.83 17.66
N LEU A 263 3.28 3.19 16.51
CA LEU A 263 4.50 3.98 16.40
C LEU A 263 4.34 5.34 17.10
N GLN A 264 3.24 6.06 16.81
CA GLN A 264 2.95 7.36 17.43
C GLN A 264 2.70 7.22 18.94
N ILE A 265 2.14 6.09 19.36
CA ILE A 265 1.96 5.80 20.80
C ILE A 265 3.32 5.61 21.46
N PHE A 266 4.25 4.85 20.86
CA PHE A 266 5.60 4.70 21.42
C PHE A 266 6.34 6.04 21.48
N VAL A 267 6.32 6.83 20.40
CA VAL A 267 6.92 8.18 20.36
C VAL A 267 6.31 9.07 21.46
N SER A 268 4.98 9.03 21.64
CA SER A 268 4.30 9.82 22.67
C SER A 268 4.70 9.43 24.09
N LEU A 269 4.90 8.13 24.36
CA LEU A 269 5.41 7.64 25.63
C LEU A 269 6.82 8.14 25.90
N GLY A 270 7.70 8.12 24.87
CA GLY A 270 9.06 8.64 24.96
C GLY A 270 9.08 10.14 25.27
N LEU A 271 8.36 10.96 24.47
CA LEU A 271 8.27 12.41 24.69
C LEU A 271 7.73 12.77 26.07
N PHE A 272 6.65 12.10 26.48
CA PHE A 272 6.05 12.35 27.79
C PHE A 272 7.00 12.00 28.93
N GLN A 273 7.75 10.90 28.82
CA GLN A 273 8.72 10.51 29.84
C GLN A 273 9.92 11.45 29.89
N ILE A 274 10.44 11.91 28.73
CA ILE A 274 11.49 12.94 28.66
C ILE A 274 11.01 14.20 29.36
N TYR A 275 9.82 14.70 29.03
CA TYR A 275 9.24 15.89 29.67
C TYR A 275 9.12 15.72 31.18
N LYS A 276 8.71 14.53 31.64
CA LYS A 276 8.50 14.23 33.07
C LYS A 276 9.80 14.13 33.85
N SER A 277 10.89 13.67 33.24
CA SER A 277 12.22 13.56 33.86
C SER A 277 12.88 14.93 34.15
N LEU A 278 12.46 15.99 33.46
CA LEU A 278 13.01 17.33 33.66
C LEU A 278 12.43 17.93 34.96
N VAL A 279 13.32 18.19 35.94
CA VAL A 279 12.91 18.74 37.24
C VAL A 279 12.60 20.24 37.14
N ARG A 280 13.46 21.01 36.47
CA ARG A 280 13.34 22.47 36.41
C ARG A 280 12.27 22.92 35.39
N PRO A 281 11.31 23.80 35.79
CA PRO A 281 10.25 24.27 34.88
C PRO A 281 10.78 24.95 33.62
N LEU A 282 11.91 25.65 33.71
CA LEU A 282 12.57 26.28 32.58
C LEU A 282 12.93 25.26 31.48
N TYR A 283 13.54 24.13 31.86
CA TYR A 283 13.91 23.08 30.90
C TYR A 283 12.69 22.44 30.25
N ARG A 284 11.58 22.30 30.97
CA ARG A 284 10.29 21.84 30.40
C ARG A 284 9.78 22.80 29.32
N LYS A 285 9.83 24.12 29.59
CA LYS A 285 9.42 25.14 28.62
C LYS A 285 10.34 25.14 27.38
N ILE A 286 11.64 25.04 27.59
CA ILE A 286 12.62 24.92 26.50
C ILE A 286 12.35 23.68 25.66
N LEU A 287 12.18 22.51 26.29
CA LEU A 287 11.84 21.25 25.58
C LEU A 287 10.58 21.41 24.74
N LEU A 288 9.50 21.96 25.34
CA LEU A 288 8.24 22.19 24.61
C LEU A 288 8.41 23.12 23.41
N GLY A 289 9.21 24.20 23.56
CA GLY A 289 9.54 25.11 22.49
C GLY A 289 10.31 24.42 21.36
N ILE A 290 11.33 23.63 21.69
CA ILE A 290 12.12 22.85 20.73
C ILE A 290 11.24 21.83 20.00
N VAL A 291 10.47 21.05 20.72
CA VAL A 291 9.58 20.01 20.14
C VAL A 291 8.52 20.67 19.25
N ALA A 292 7.91 21.77 19.70
CA ALA A 292 6.92 22.51 18.90
C ALA A 292 7.56 23.07 17.61
N PHE A 293 8.75 23.62 17.69
CA PHE A 293 9.49 24.10 16.52
C PHE A 293 9.81 22.97 15.54
N ILE A 294 10.32 21.83 16.03
CA ILE A 294 10.64 20.66 15.20
C ILE A 294 9.38 20.13 14.52
N ILE A 295 8.30 19.97 15.26
CA ILE A 295 7.00 19.51 14.71
C ILE A 295 6.51 20.48 13.64
N PHE A 296 6.50 21.78 13.93
CA PHE A 296 6.04 22.81 12.99
C PHE A 296 6.87 22.80 11.71
N PHE A 297 8.20 22.86 11.84
CA PHE A 297 9.10 22.87 10.69
C PHE A 297 8.99 21.59 9.86
N SER A 298 9.01 20.42 10.51
CA SER A 298 8.90 19.12 9.82
C SER A 298 7.57 18.96 9.08
N THR A 299 6.47 19.41 9.71
CA THR A 299 5.15 19.37 9.07
C THR A 299 5.08 20.33 7.88
N LEU A 300 5.60 21.56 8.03
CA LEU A 300 5.65 22.53 6.95
C LEU A 300 6.51 22.05 5.78
N PHE A 301 7.69 21.47 6.08
CA PHE A 301 8.55 20.87 5.10
C PHE A 301 7.85 19.72 4.35
N TYR A 302 7.21 18.79 5.09
CA TYR A 302 6.43 17.71 4.48
C TYR A 302 5.33 18.26 3.55
N LEU A 303 4.57 19.27 3.97
CA LEU A 303 3.50 19.85 3.14
C LEU A 303 4.07 20.52 1.89
N HIS A 304 5.22 21.20 2.01
CA HIS A 304 5.92 21.77 0.85
C HIS A 304 6.33 20.68 -0.15
N GLN A 305 6.98 19.62 0.33
CA GLN A 305 7.38 18.49 -0.51
C GLN A 305 6.17 17.80 -1.16
N TYR A 306 5.11 17.61 -0.37
CA TYR A 306 3.90 16.94 -0.83
C TYR A 306 3.14 17.73 -1.91
N TYR A 307 2.99 19.05 -1.74
CA TYR A 307 2.18 19.84 -2.67
C TYR A 307 2.96 20.42 -3.85
N ILE A 308 4.27 20.64 -3.70
CA ILE A 308 5.09 21.29 -4.72
C ILE A 308 5.93 20.28 -5.49
N HIS A 309 6.69 19.41 -4.79
CA HIS A 309 7.65 18.51 -5.44
C HIS A 309 7.04 17.18 -5.86
N MET A 310 6.22 16.56 -5.04
CA MET A 310 5.65 15.25 -5.34
C MET A 310 4.88 15.19 -6.68
N PRO A 311 4.07 16.19 -7.07
CA PRO A 311 3.41 16.20 -8.38
C PRO A 311 4.36 16.27 -9.57
N ILE A 312 5.60 16.71 -9.36
CA ILE A 312 6.65 16.83 -10.39
C ILE A 312 7.51 15.57 -10.38
N ASP A 313 8.12 15.25 -9.23
CA ASP A 313 9.14 14.21 -9.11
C ASP A 313 8.56 12.79 -9.25
N TYR A 314 7.32 12.59 -8.79
CA TYR A 314 6.64 11.29 -8.83
C TYR A 314 5.44 11.25 -9.77
N ALA A 315 5.40 12.16 -10.76
CA ALA A 315 4.32 12.23 -11.75
C ALA A 315 4.07 10.87 -12.45
N SER A 316 5.14 10.16 -12.82
CA SER A 316 5.05 8.84 -13.47
C SER A 316 4.40 7.79 -12.58
N GLU A 317 4.73 7.77 -11.28
CA GLU A 317 4.17 6.81 -10.33
C GLU A 317 2.69 7.08 -9.99
N TRP A 318 2.24 8.33 -10.20
CA TRP A 318 0.84 8.74 -10.10
C TRP A 318 0.11 8.69 -11.45
N GLN A 319 0.74 8.04 -12.46
CA GLN A 319 0.14 7.82 -13.78
C GLN A 319 -0.34 9.12 -14.44
N TYR A 320 0.45 10.19 -14.26
CA TYR A 320 0.20 11.48 -14.90
C TYR A 320 0.25 11.34 -16.43
N GLY A 321 -0.61 12.08 -17.12
CA GLY A 321 -0.62 12.11 -18.57
C GLY A 321 -1.66 11.18 -19.23
N HIS A 322 -2.19 10.16 -18.53
CA HIS A 322 -3.18 9.26 -19.12
C HIS A 322 -4.45 9.97 -19.61
N GLN A 323 -4.91 10.99 -18.87
CA GLN A 323 -6.04 11.80 -19.28
C GLN A 323 -5.75 12.51 -20.61
N GLN A 324 -4.59 13.15 -20.73
CA GLN A 324 -4.15 13.86 -21.92
C GLN A 324 -3.99 12.88 -23.09
N VAL A 325 -3.40 11.70 -22.85
CA VAL A 325 -3.32 10.62 -23.85
C VAL A 325 -4.70 10.29 -24.41
N VAL A 326 -5.67 9.96 -23.55
CA VAL A 326 -7.01 9.56 -23.98
C VAL A 326 -7.72 10.68 -24.73
N GLN A 327 -7.60 11.94 -24.25
CA GLN A 327 -8.19 13.10 -24.92
C GLN A 327 -7.57 13.35 -26.32
N THR A 328 -6.25 13.22 -26.43
CA THR A 328 -5.53 13.38 -27.70
C THR A 328 -5.89 12.25 -28.67
N VAL A 329 -5.90 10.99 -28.20
CA VAL A 329 -6.35 9.85 -29.01
C VAL A 329 -7.78 10.06 -29.48
N ARG A 330 -8.70 10.48 -28.61
CA ARG A 330 -10.09 10.75 -28.98
C ARG A 330 -10.24 11.79 -30.11
N SER A 331 -9.37 12.80 -30.14
CA SER A 331 -9.42 13.84 -31.17
C SER A 331 -8.95 13.36 -32.57
N MET A 332 -8.25 12.21 -32.63
CA MET A 332 -7.66 11.68 -33.86
C MET A 332 -8.25 10.33 -34.28
N GLN A 333 -8.86 9.58 -33.38
CA GLN A 333 -9.22 8.17 -33.57
C GLN A 333 -10.09 7.89 -34.77
N ASP A 334 -10.96 8.84 -35.18
CA ASP A 334 -11.86 8.68 -36.31
C ASP A 334 -11.11 8.52 -37.67
N LYS A 335 -9.82 8.81 -37.68
CA LYS A 335 -8.94 8.67 -38.86
C LYS A 335 -8.27 7.28 -38.93
N PHE A 336 -8.44 6.46 -37.90
CA PHE A 336 -7.77 5.18 -37.75
C PHE A 336 -8.78 4.06 -37.46
N ASP A 337 -8.46 2.85 -37.91
CA ASP A 337 -9.32 1.68 -37.69
C ASP A 337 -9.07 1.09 -36.30
N LYS A 338 -7.85 1.28 -35.74
CA LYS A 338 -7.43 0.73 -34.46
C LYS A 338 -6.59 1.73 -33.69
N VAL A 339 -6.68 1.63 -32.35
CA VAL A 339 -5.80 2.30 -31.39
C VAL A 339 -5.07 1.23 -30.59
N ILE A 340 -3.76 1.14 -30.78
CA ILE A 340 -2.90 0.14 -30.13
C ILE A 340 -2.09 0.82 -29.04
N VAL A 341 -2.31 0.41 -27.79
CA VAL A 341 -1.73 1.04 -26.60
C VAL A 341 -0.78 0.08 -25.92
N SER A 342 0.42 0.56 -25.55
CA SER A 342 1.39 -0.24 -24.84
C SER A 342 0.91 -0.61 -23.45
N THR A 343 1.06 -1.88 -23.05
CA THR A 343 0.79 -2.38 -21.70
C THR A 343 1.85 -1.93 -20.69
N SER A 344 2.98 -1.36 -21.13
CA SER A 344 3.96 -0.69 -20.25
C SER A 344 3.38 0.52 -19.50
N LEU A 345 2.23 1.03 -19.94
CA LEU A 345 1.49 2.12 -19.31
C LEU A 345 0.72 1.70 -18.03
N ASP A 346 0.87 0.48 -17.57
CA ASP A 346 0.22 -0.12 -16.38
C ASP A 346 -1.32 0.03 -16.39
N GLN A 347 -1.98 -0.98 -16.89
CA GLN A 347 -3.44 -1.10 -17.00
C GLN A 347 -4.12 0.04 -17.80
N PRO A 348 -3.61 0.40 -19.00
CA PRO A 348 -4.10 1.53 -19.77
C PRO A 348 -5.60 1.43 -20.12
N TYR A 349 -6.15 0.23 -20.27
CA TYR A 349 -7.57 0.02 -20.58
C TYR A 349 -8.53 0.70 -19.59
N ILE A 350 -8.16 0.74 -18.30
CA ILE A 350 -8.97 1.40 -17.26
C ILE A 350 -9.09 2.90 -17.52
N PHE A 351 -7.99 3.55 -17.90
CA PHE A 351 -7.97 4.98 -18.21
C PHE A 351 -8.76 5.30 -19.46
N PHE A 352 -8.68 4.46 -20.50
CA PHE A 352 -9.51 4.61 -21.69
C PHE A 352 -11.00 4.48 -21.34
N LEU A 353 -11.41 3.46 -20.62
CA LEU A 353 -12.79 3.31 -20.16
C LEU A 353 -13.28 4.52 -19.35
N TYR A 354 -12.46 4.99 -18.40
CA TYR A 354 -12.82 6.06 -17.51
C TYR A 354 -12.91 7.43 -18.22
N TYR A 355 -11.86 7.83 -18.94
CA TYR A 355 -11.81 9.17 -19.54
C TYR A 355 -12.65 9.29 -20.81
N LEU A 356 -12.90 8.21 -21.52
CA LEU A 356 -13.87 8.18 -22.62
C LEU A 356 -15.32 8.15 -22.11
N ARG A 357 -15.52 7.89 -20.81
CA ARG A 357 -16.85 7.59 -20.24
C ARG A 357 -17.53 6.48 -21.02
N TYR A 358 -16.76 5.42 -21.31
CA TYR A 358 -17.23 4.33 -22.16
C TYR A 358 -18.43 3.64 -21.53
N ASP A 359 -19.44 3.29 -22.35
CA ASP A 359 -20.66 2.65 -21.87
C ASP A 359 -20.34 1.27 -21.22
N PRO A 360 -20.63 1.06 -19.92
CA PRO A 360 -20.39 -0.19 -19.25
C PRO A 360 -21.08 -1.38 -19.91
N ALA A 361 -22.32 -1.21 -20.42
CA ALA A 361 -23.05 -2.29 -21.07
C ALA A 361 -22.36 -2.70 -22.39
N LYS A 362 -21.89 -1.72 -23.17
CA LYS A 362 -21.10 -1.97 -24.38
C LYS A 362 -19.78 -2.66 -24.04
N TYR A 363 -19.06 -2.21 -22.99
CA TYR A 363 -17.82 -2.87 -22.55
C TYR A 363 -18.04 -4.33 -22.14
N LEU A 364 -19.10 -4.62 -21.40
CA LEU A 364 -19.45 -5.98 -21.01
C LEU A 364 -19.80 -6.87 -22.22
N SER A 365 -20.35 -6.31 -23.30
CA SER A 365 -20.62 -7.06 -24.54
C SER A 365 -19.35 -7.54 -25.25
N PHE A 366 -18.21 -6.85 -25.06
CA PHE A 366 -16.86 -7.31 -25.47
C PHE A 366 -16.25 -8.35 -24.53
N GLY A 367 -16.95 -8.71 -23.44
CA GLY A 367 -16.53 -9.68 -22.44
C GLY A 367 -15.95 -9.05 -21.16
N GLY A 368 -15.93 -7.72 -21.05
CA GLY A 368 -15.46 -6.99 -19.87
C GLY A 368 -13.99 -7.23 -19.55
N THR A 369 -13.59 -7.00 -18.31
CA THR A 369 -12.20 -7.23 -17.86
C THR A 369 -11.92 -8.73 -17.72
N LYS A 370 -11.10 -9.26 -18.61
CA LYS A 370 -10.76 -10.70 -18.69
C LYS A 370 -9.52 -11.08 -17.88
N SER A 371 -8.65 -10.11 -17.60
CA SER A 371 -7.45 -10.34 -16.82
C SER A 371 -7.08 -9.13 -15.98
N GLY A 372 -6.44 -9.38 -14.84
CA GLY A 372 -5.69 -8.36 -14.12
C GLY A 372 -4.30 -8.16 -14.74
N LYS A 373 -3.44 -7.46 -14.07
CA LYS A 373 -2.09 -6.94 -14.41
C LYS A 373 -1.18 -7.81 -15.33
N PHE A 374 -1.44 -9.09 -15.55
CA PHE A 374 -0.51 -10.00 -16.21
C PHE A 374 -0.86 -10.35 -17.66
N ASP A 375 -2.07 -10.04 -18.12
CA ASP A 375 -2.59 -10.42 -19.45
C ASP A 375 -3.48 -9.30 -19.97
N GLU A 376 -2.97 -8.08 -20.00
CA GLU A 376 -3.75 -6.87 -20.32
C GLU A 376 -4.24 -6.86 -21.78
N GLU A 377 -3.57 -7.59 -22.66
CA GLU A 377 -3.96 -7.79 -24.06
C GLU A 377 -5.37 -8.38 -24.19
N ARG A 378 -5.82 -9.15 -23.18
CA ARG A 378 -7.15 -9.76 -23.18
C ARG A 378 -8.29 -8.76 -22.88
N ASN A 379 -7.95 -7.54 -22.46
CA ASN A 379 -8.92 -6.51 -22.11
C ASN A 379 -9.28 -5.57 -23.28
N ALA A 380 -8.95 -5.95 -24.51
CA ALA A 380 -9.31 -5.21 -25.74
C ALA A 380 -10.84 -5.02 -25.86
N PHE A 381 -11.24 -3.85 -26.34
CA PHE A 381 -12.63 -3.52 -26.61
C PHE A 381 -12.74 -2.49 -27.75
N ASP A 382 -13.79 -2.56 -28.54
CA ASP A 382 -14.05 -1.69 -29.70
C ASP A 382 -12.81 -1.60 -30.62
N ILE A 383 -12.31 -0.41 -30.87
CA ILE A 383 -11.10 -0.15 -31.66
C ILE A 383 -9.82 -0.17 -30.82
N TYR A 384 -9.92 -0.33 -29.50
CA TYR A 384 -8.78 -0.25 -28.57
C TYR A 384 -8.20 -1.63 -28.29
N GLU A 385 -6.92 -1.79 -28.60
CA GLU A 385 -6.12 -2.99 -28.34
C GLU A 385 -4.94 -2.62 -27.44
N PHE A 386 -4.55 -3.54 -26.56
CA PHE A 386 -3.47 -3.33 -25.59
C PHE A 386 -2.40 -4.40 -25.82
N HIS A 387 -1.16 -3.99 -26.14
CA HIS A 387 -0.08 -4.89 -26.50
C HIS A 387 1.24 -4.51 -25.85
N THR A 388 2.11 -5.48 -25.60
CA THR A 388 3.50 -5.24 -25.21
C THR A 388 4.32 -4.95 -26.47
N PHE A 389 4.92 -3.77 -26.58
CA PHE A 389 5.72 -3.41 -27.76
C PHE A 389 7.13 -4.00 -27.74
N MET A 390 7.66 -4.25 -26.53
CA MET A 390 9.01 -4.79 -26.33
C MET A 390 9.07 -6.27 -26.65
N ASN A 391 9.25 -6.91 -27.59
CA ASN A 391 9.48 -8.34 -27.89
C ASN A 391 8.58 -8.99 -28.96
N THR A 392 7.56 -8.33 -29.46
CA THR A 392 6.55 -9.03 -30.27
C THR A 392 6.59 -8.69 -31.75
N GLY A 393 7.48 -7.77 -32.19
CA GLY A 393 7.43 -7.34 -33.60
C GLY A 393 5.99 -6.98 -34.00
N VAL A 394 5.34 -6.09 -33.23
CA VAL A 394 3.98 -5.65 -33.56
C VAL A 394 3.96 -5.25 -35.01
N PRO A 395 3.24 -5.97 -35.89
CA PRO A 395 3.22 -5.63 -37.30
C PRO A 395 2.63 -4.23 -37.45
N LEU A 396 3.35 -3.36 -38.15
CA LEU A 396 2.85 -2.03 -38.43
C LEU A 396 1.56 -2.15 -39.25
N ASN A 397 0.52 -1.47 -38.74
CA ASN A 397 -0.73 -1.35 -39.46
C ASN A 397 -0.90 0.12 -39.88
N PRO A 398 -0.90 0.43 -41.19
CA PRO A 398 -0.98 1.80 -41.69
C PRO A 398 -2.24 2.55 -41.28
N ARG A 399 -3.24 1.84 -40.74
CA ARG A 399 -4.48 2.42 -40.24
C ARG A 399 -4.63 2.29 -38.71
N ALA A 400 -3.50 2.13 -38.00
CA ALA A 400 -3.49 2.11 -36.55
C ALA A 400 -2.77 3.32 -35.96
N LEU A 401 -3.31 3.81 -34.84
CA LEU A 401 -2.70 4.79 -33.96
C LEU A 401 -1.98 4.06 -32.84
N TYR A 402 -0.72 4.36 -32.57
CA TYR A 402 0.11 3.72 -31.55
C TYR A 402 0.34 4.68 -30.38
N VAL A 403 0.19 4.18 -29.16
CA VAL A 403 0.43 4.91 -27.91
C VAL A 403 1.42 4.12 -27.07
N GLY A 404 2.56 4.71 -26.76
CA GLY A 404 3.61 4.06 -25.96
C GLY A 404 4.47 5.06 -25.22
N THR A 405 5.51 4.54 -24.53
CA THR A 405 6.56 5.37 -23.94
C THR A 405 7.54 5.85 -25.00
N PRO A 406 8.38 6.86 -24.73
CA PRO A 406 9.40 7.33 -25.69
C PRO A 406 10.34 6.24 -26.21
N SER A 407 10.62 5.21 -25.39
CA SER A 407 11.46 4.06 -25.74
C SER A 407 10.75 3.01 -26.61
N GLU A 408 9.43 3.11 -26.76
CA GLU A 408 8.59 2.14 -27.47
C GLU A 408 8.08 2.67 -28.81
N VAL A 409 8.60 3.80 -29.29
CA VAL A 409 8.25 4.34 -30.61
C VAL A 409 8.69 3.33 -31.67
N LEU A 410 7.71 2.80 -32.42
CA LEU A 410 7.95 1.76 -33.40
C LEU A 410 8.73 2.33 -34.61
N PRO A 411 9.75 1.63 -35.12
CA PRO A 411 10.45 2.02 -36.37
C PRO A 411 9.46 2.15 -37.52
N GLY A 412 9.60 3.20 -38.31
CA GLY A 412 8.70 3.47 -39.45
C GLY A 412 7.44 4.24 -39.08
N THR A 413 7.27 4.67 -37.82
CA THR A 413 6.17 5.56 -37.43
C THR A 413 6.65 7.00 -37.24
N ALA A 414 5.76 7.95 -37.56
CA ALA A 414 5.93 9.37 -37.24
C ALA A 414 5.27 9.69 -35.89
N ARG A 415 5.90 10.55 -35.10
CA ARG A 415 5.30 11.10 -33.90
C ARG A 415 4.24 12.12 -34.25
N LEU A 416 3.01 11.93 -33.78
CA LEU A 416 1.89 12.84 -33.99
C LEU A 416 1.67 13.77 -32.80
N ALA A 417 1.93 13.27 -31.59
CA ALA A 417 1.85 14.07 -30.39
C ALA A 417 2.78 13.51 -29.28
N ASN A 418 3.25 14.40 -28.44
CA ASN A 418 3.99 14.08 -27.21
C ASN A 418 3.19 14.59 -26.02
N ILE A 419 3.04 13.74 -25.02
CA ILE A 419 2.49 14.12 -23.72
C ILE A 419 3.67 14.21 -22.76
N THR A 420 3.81 15.35 -22.05
CA THR A 420 4.94 15.62 -21.17
C THR A 420 4.52 15.55 -19.69
N TYR A 421 5.44 15.11 -18.85
CA TYR A 421 5.32 15.28 -17.39
C TYR A 421 5.45 16.77 -17.01
N PRO A 422 5.04 17.14 -15.78
CA PRO A 422 5.28 18.50 -15.27
C PRO A 422 6.78 18.88 -15.19
N SER A 423 7.69 17.89 -15.18
CA SER A 423 9.15 18.07 -15.27
C SER A 423 9.62 18.54 -16.67
N GLY A 424 8.76 18.47 -17.68
CA GLY A 424 9.11 18.72 -19.09
C GLY A 424 9.57 17.50 -19.87
N GLU A 425 9.82 16.37 -19.22
CA GLU A 425 10.18 15.12 -19.89
C GLU A 425 8.98 14.52 -20.62
N THR A 426 9.23 13.88 -21.80
CA THR A 426 8.18 13.20 -22.52
C THR A 426 7.72 11.95 -21.77
N ALA A 427 6.45 11.92 -21.41
CA ALA A 427 5.80 10.80 -20.72
C ALA A 427 5.34 9.73 -21.70
N TYR A 428 4.58 10.16 -22.73
CA TYR A 428 3.97 9.28 -23.73
C TYR A 428 4.11 9.87 -25.11
N VAL A 429 4.19 8.99 -26.11
CA VAL A 429 4.24 9.33 -27.52
C VAL A 429 3.05 8.70 -28.22
N ILE A 430 2.37 9.49 -29.03
CA ILE A 430 1.33 9.03 -29.94
C ILE A 430 1.93 9.07 -31.34
N SER A 431 1.92 7.95 -32.06
CA SER A 431 2.54 7.81 -33.38
C SER A 431 1.67 6.99 -34.32
N ALA A 432 1.91 7.15 -35.64
CA ALA A 432 1.28 6.33 -36.67
C ALA A 432 2.29 6.04 -37.80
N GLU A 433 2.02 5.01 -38.59
CA GLU A 433 2.87 4.69 -39.74
C GLU A 433 2.91 5.87 -40.75
N ILE A 434 4.09 6.12 -41.30
CA ILE A 434 4.30 7.13 -42.36
C ILE A 434 3.82 6.56 -43.69
N SER A 435 2.51 6.62 -43.95
CA SER A 435 1.98 6.37 -45.31
C SER A 435 1.68 7.69 -46.03
N LYS A 436 1.82 7.74 -47.34
CA LYS A 436 1.44 8.93 -48.14
C LYS A 436 0.01 9.41 -47.87
N GLN A 437 -0.86 8.49 -47.46
CA GLN A 437 -2.26 8.77 -47.16
C GLN A 437 -2.43 9.44 -45.78
N ASN A 438 -1.59 9.08 -44.78
CA ASN A 438 -1.60 9.69 -43.44
C ASN A 438 -0.94 11.07 -43.43
N TRP A 439 0.04 11.32 -44.29
CA TRP A 439 0.71 12.61 -44.41
C TRP A 439 -0.23 13.73 -44.88
N ASN A 440 -1.10 13.46 -45.87
CA ASN A 440 -2.08 14.45 -46.34
C ASN A 440 -3.15 14.78 -45.29
N ASN A 441 -3.38 13.88 -44.33
CA ASN A 441 -4.29 14.07 -43.20
C ASN A 441 -3.61 14.74 -42.01
N ALA A 442 -2.29 14.63 -41.88
CA ALA A 442 -1.50 15.22 -40.78
C ALA A 442 -1.22 16.72 -41.01
N GLY A 443 -1.22 17.20 -42.25
CA GLY A 443 -0.97 18.61 -42.59
C GLY A 443 -1.98 19.62 -42.04
N ASN A 444 -3.07 19.18 -41.42
CA ASN A 444 -4.06 20.00 -40.72
C ASN A 444 -4.06 19.82 -39.19
N LEU A 445 -3.02 19.23 -38.62
CA LEU A 445 -2.88 19.11 -37.18
C LEU A 445 -2.06 20.30 -36.64
N PRO A 446 -2.54 21.06 -35.66
CA PRO A 446 -1.92 22.30 -35.17
C PRO A 446 -0.64 22.14 -34.34
N TYR A 447 0.04 20.99 -34.36
CA TYR A 447 1.14 20.65 -33.45
C TYR A 447 2.37 20.02 -34.16
N LEU A 448 2.69 20.48 -35.38
CA LEU A 448 3.96 20.14 -36.03
C LEU A 448 4.89 21.38 -36.03
N GLU A 449 5.31 21.84 -34.82
CA GLU A 449 6.51 22.63 -34.58
C GLU A 449 7.26 22.12 -33.39
#